data_47cea97efcd45ac113d24c10484f0d9b
#
_entry.id   47cea97efcd45ac113d24c10484f0d9b
#
_cell.length_a   1.000
_cell.length_b   1.000
_cell.length_c   1.000
_cell.angle_alpha   90.00
_cell.angle_beta   90.00
_cell.angle_gamma   90.00
#
_symmetry.space_group_name_H-M   'P 1'
#
loop_
_entity.id
_entity.type
_entity.pdbx_description
1 polymer ?
#
loop_
_entity_poly.entity_id
_entity_poly.type
_entity_poly.pdbx_seq_one_letter_code
_entity_poly.pdbx_strand_id
1 'polypeptide(L)'
;MNRRSGRVSVDEDEEEDIYDPKSKGFCRACVDLTKFGLLRAKELASKSSIECPPDKVELGRATWTFLHTMAAYYPLNPTPEQQEDMKKFLHIFPQFFPCRPCAYDFQSNIILHPPKLDNRKTLSGWLCMQHNLVNNKIGKPLFDCSRVLERWRYGWKDNNDCRLPDQE
;
A
#
# COMPACT_ATOMS: atom_id res chain seq x y z
N MET A 1 50.18 25.45 -15.48
CA MET A 1 49.04 24.65 -15.93
C MET A 1 48.46 23.92 -14.72
N ASN A 2 47.42 24.52 -14.09
CA ASN A 2 46.78 23.98 -12.89
C ASN A 2 45.48 23.30 -13.32
N ARG A 3 45.47 21.96 -13.26
CA ARG A 3 44.22 21.20 -13.43
C ARG A 3 43.51 21.17 -12.08
N ARG A 4 42.42 21.96 -11.99
CA ARG A 4 41.46 21.81 -10.89
C ARG A 4 40.65 20.54 -11.15
N SER A 5 40.88 19.53 -10.30
CA SER A 5 40.03 18.36 -10.17
C SER A 5 38.70 18.82 -9.55
N GLY A 6 37.63 18.83 -10.35
CA GLY A 6 36.28 19.01 -9.84
C GLY A 6 35.86 17.75 -9.08
N ARG A 7 35.74 17.86 -7.77
CA ARG A 7 35.10 16.85 -6.93
C ARG A 7 33.61 16.93 -7.22
N VAL A 8 33.10 15.94 -7.91
CA VAL A 8 31.65 15.70 -7.98
C VAL A 8 31.23 15.27 -6.58
N SER A 9 30.45 16.12 -5.90
CA SER A 9 29.75 15.74 -4.67
C SER A 9 28.72 14.70 -5.09
N VAL A 10 28.96 13.46 -4.76
CA VAL A 10 27.92 12.42 -4.72
C VAL A 10 27.07 12.84 -3.53
N ASP A 11 25.86 13.35 -3.79
CA ASP A 11 24.84 13.48 -2.78
C ASP A 11 24.59 12.04 -2.29
N GLU A 12 25.08 11.76 -1.07
CA GLU A 12 24.74 10.56 -0.34
C GLU A 12 23.22 10.65 -0.14
N ASP A 13 22.45 9.90 -0.95
CA ASP A 13 21.05 9.65 -0.69
C ASP A 13 21.02 9.05 0.71
N GLU A 14 20.67 9.85 1.72
CA GLU A 14 20.40 9.37 3.07
C GLU A 14 19.30 8.30 2.91
N GLU A 15 19.68 7.04 3.05
CA GLU A 15 18.74 5.92 3.11
C GLU A 15 17.80 6.22 4.28
N GLU A 16 16.59 6.70 3.96
CA GLU A 16 15.56 6.97 4.97
C GLU A 16 15.32 5.68 5.75
N ASP A 17 15.67 5.66 7.05
CA ASP A 17 15.41 4.51 7.91
C ASP A 17 13.89 4.28 8.01
N ILE A 18 13.42 3.25 7.31
CA ILE A 18 12.01 2.89 7.25
C ILE A 18 11.47 2.36 8.59
N TYR A 19 12.34 2.07 9.55
CA TYR A 19 11.98 1.57 10.89
C TYR A 19 12.00 2.65 11.96
N ASP A 20 12.61 3.82 11.73
CA ASP A 20 12.58 4.95 12.66
C ASP A 20 11.23 5.69 12.54
N PRO A 21 10.42 5.74 13.62
CA PRO A 21 9.13 6.45 13.64
C PRO A 21 9.22 7.95 13.29
N LYS A 22 10.39 8.56 13.46
CA LYS A 22 10.65 9.98 13.17
C LYS A 22 11.08 10.22 11.73
N SER A 23 11.48 9.18 11.01
CA SER A 23 11.89 9.27 9.61
C SER A 23 10.69 9.56 8.70
N LYS A 24 10.90 10.40 7.67
CA LYS A 24 9.89 10.64 6.62
C LYS A 24 9.53 9.38 5.84
N GLY A 25 10.45 8.41 5.79
CA GLY A 25 10.28 7.10 5.15
C GLY A 25 9.59 6.04 6.00
N PHE A 26 9.26 6.34 7.27
CA PHE A 26 8.75 5.38 8.24
C PHE A 26 7.65 4.47 7.71
N CYS A 27 7.86 3.16 7.84
CA CYS A 27 6.92 2.13 7.40
C CYS A 27 6.07 1.63 8.58
N ARG A 28 4.85 2.17 8.75
CA ARG A 28 3.91 1.66 9.79
C ARG A 28 3.60 0.17 9.65
N ALA A 29 3.59 -0.36 8.43
CA ALA A 29 3.36 -1.78 8.19
C ALA A 29 4.57 -2.66 8.56
N CYS A 30 5.75 -2.04 8.75
CA CYS A 30 6.99 -2.74 9.09
C CYS A 30 7.28 -2.76 10.59
N VAL A 31 6.47 -2.10 11.43
CA VAL A 31 6.65 -2.08 12.90
C VAL A 31 6.49 -3.50 13.42
N ASP A 32 7.50 -3.95 14.16
CA ASP A 32 7.49 -5.28 14.76
C ASP A 32 6.33 -5.42 15.75
N LEU A 33 5.45 -6.36 15.45
CA LEU A 33 4.27 -6.66 16.24
C LEU A 33 4.58 -7.32 17.60
N THR A 34 5.85 -7.67 17.89
CA THR A 34 6.20 -8.37 19.12
C THR A 34 5.96 -7.53 20.37
N LYS A 35 6.12 -6.21 20.32
CA LYS A 35 5.83 -5.32 21.45
C LYS A 35 4.34 -4.95 21.56
N PHE A 36 3.62 -4.82 20.45
CA PHE A 36 2.22 -4.37 20.42
C PHE A 36 1.23 -5.51 20.15
N GLY A 37 1.65 -6.57 19.47
CA GLY A 37 0.81 -7.72 19.13
C GLY A 37 0.38 -8.53 20.35
N LEU A 38 1.21 -8.61 21.39
CA LEU A 38 0.89 -9.34 22.63
C LEU A 38 -0.27 -8.71 23.40
N LEU A 39 -0.42 -7.38 23.40
CA LEU A 39 -1.53 -6.71 24.09
C LEU A 39 -2.85 -6.85 23.31
N ARG A 40 -2.79 -6.75 21.98
CA ARG A 40 -3.97 -6.85 21.10
C ARG A 40 -4.39 -8.30 20.85
N ALA A 41 -3.44 -9.23 20.83
CA ALA A 41 -3.74 -10.68 20.76
C ALA A 41 -4.49 -11.18 21.99
N LYS A 42 -4.23 -10.60 23.20
CA LYS A 42 -5.00 -10.93 24.42
C LYS A 42 -6.46 -10.47 24.33
N GLU A 43 -6.74 -9.35 23.69
CA GLU A 43 -8.12 -8.86 23.49
C GLU A 43 -8.88 -9.68 22.42
N LEU A 44 -8.19 -10.11 21.37
CA LEU A 44 -8.76 -10.94 20.30
C LEU A 44 -8.94 -12.40 20.72
N ALA A 45 -8.08 -12.93 21.58
CA ALA A 45 -8.17 -14.32 22.08
C ALA A 45 -9.34 -14.55 23.05
N SER A 46 -9.99 -13.49 23.56
CA SER A 46 -11.18 -13.62 24.43
C SER A 46 -12.48 -13.90 23.67
N LYS A 47 -12.49 -13.79 22.35
CA LYS A 47 -13.61 -14.23 21.49
C LYS A 47 -13.27 -15.59 20.89
N SER A 48 -13.65 -16.66 21.56
CA SER A 48 -13.68 -18.01 20.99
C SER A 48 -14.78 -18.09 19.93
N SER A 49 -14.55 -17.49 18.76
CA SER A 49 -15.34 -17.75 17.57
C SER A 49 -14.60 -18.83 16.77
N ILE A 50 -15.29 -19.89 16.41
CA ILE A 50 -14.82 -20.83 15.39
C ILE A 50 -14.49 -19.98 14.17
N GLU A 51 -13.21 -19.93 13.77
CA GLU A 51 -12.79 -19.22 12.56
C GLU A 51 -13.31 -19.99 11.34
N CYS A 52 -14.29 -19.41 10.67
CA CYS A 52 -14.77 -19.93 9.39
C CYS A 52 -13.85 -19.44 8.25
N PRO A 53 -13.78 -20.16 7.13
CA PRO A 53 -13.14 -19.64 5.93
C PRO A 53 -13.71 -18.26 5.57
N PRO A 54 -12.87 -17.30 5.12
CA PRO A 54 -13.31 -15.95 4.83
C PRO A 54 -14.35 -15.93 3.71
N ASP A 55 -15.39 -15.15 3.89
CA ASP A 55 -16.35 -14.90 2.83
C ASP A 55 -15.80 -13.90 1.78
N LYS A 56 -16.56 -13.67 0.71
CA LYS A 56 -16.20 -12.75 -0.37
C LYS A 56 -15.95 -11.32 0.12
N VAL A 57 -16.66 -10.86 1.14
CA VAL A 57 -16.55 -9.48 1.65
C VAL A 57 -15.30 -9.33 2.49
N GLU A 58 -15.04 -10.29 3.36
CA GLU A 58 -13.86 -10.35 4.21
C GLU A 58 -12.60 -10.51 3.38
N LEU A 59 -12.58 -11.47 2.43
CA LEU A 59 -11.48 -11.63 1.49
C LEU A 59 -11.22 -10.34 0.69
N GLY A 60 -12.28 -9.70 0.20
CA GLY A 60 -12.15 -8.44 -0.55
C GLY A 60 -11.55 -7.31 0.28
N ARG A 61 -11.98 -7.16 1.54
CA ARG A 61 -11.41 -6.16 2.46
C ARG A 61 -9.92 -6.39 2.72
N ALA A 62 -9.54 -7.62 3.03
CA ALA A 62 -8.15 -7.99 3.26
C ALA A 62 -7.29 -7.72 2.03
N THR A 63 -7.78 -8.11 0.87
CA THR A 63 -7.09 -7.90 -0.42
C THR A 63 -6.91 -6.43 -0.75
N TRP A 64 -7.94 -5.60 -0.64
CA TRP A 64 -7.82 -4.17 -0.89
C TRP A 64 -6.89 -3.49 0.11
N THR A 65 -6.91 -3.91 1.38
CA THR A 65 -5.96 -3.44 2.39
C THR A 65 -4.52 -3.74 1.99
N PHE A 66 -4.24 -4.98 1.60
CA PHE A 66 -2.91 -5.38 1.14
C PHE A 66 -2.46 -4.59 -0.09
N LEU A 67 -3.28 -4.54 -1.15
CA LEU A 67 -2.91 -3.88 -2.41
C LEU A 67 -2.66 -2.38 -2.21
N HIS A 68 -3.53 -1.69 -1.48
CA HIS A 68 -3.37 -0.26 -1.21
C HIS A 68 -2.14 0.03 -0.35
N THR A 69 -1.88 -0.78 0.68
CA THR A 69 -0.70 -0.62 1.52
C THR A 69 0.56 -0.86 0.69
N MET A 70 0.62 -1.92 -0.09
CA MET A 70 1.72 -2.20 -1.02
C MET A 70 1.98 -1.01 -1.96
N ALA A 71 0.95 -0.47 -2.59
CA ALA A 71 1.10 0.68 -3.49
C ALA A 71 1.54 1.96 -2.75
N ALA A 72 1.08 2.15 -1.50
CA ALA A 72 1.45 3.29 -0.68
C ALA A 72 2.92 3.26 -0.22
N TYR A 73 3.54 2.07 -0.20
CA TYR A 73 4.96 1.88 0.11
C TYR A 73 5.83 1.57 -1.12
N TYR A 74 5.26 1.63 -2.31
CA TYR A 74 6.03 1.53 -3.56
C TYR A 74 7.08 2.66 -3.65
N PRO A 75 8.25 2.45 -4.27
CA PRO A 75 9.31 3.46 -4.37
C PRO A 75 8.83 4.79 -4.96
N LEU A 76 9.45 5.89 -4.55
CA LEU A 76 9.26 7.20 -5.20
C LEU A 76 9.91 7.21 -6.58
N ASN A 77 11.08 6.58 -6.70
CA ASN A 77 11.86 6.45 -7.93
C ASN A 77 12.11 4.97 -8.21
N PRO A 78 11.10 4.22 -8.70
CA PRO A 78 11.27 2.78 -8.95
C PRO A 78 12.23 2.56 -10.13
N THR A 79 13.08 1.54 -10.02
CA THR A 79 13.89 1.10 -11.16
C THR A 79 13.01 0.52 -12.27
N PRO A 80 13.49 0.46 -13.53
CA PRO A 80 12.76 -0.19 -14.61
C PRO A 80 12.40 -1.66 -14.31
N GLU A 81 13.27 -2.37 -13.61
CA GLU A 81 13.04 -3.74 -13.15
C GLU A 81 11.88 -3.81 -12.13
N GLN A 82 11.88 -2.93 -11.12
CA GLN A 82 10.81 -2.83 -10.14
C GLN A 82 9.46 -2.49 -10.79
N GLN A 83 9.45 -1.62 -11.81
CA GLN A 83 8.24 -1.31 -12.56
C GLN A 83 7.71 -2.54 -13.31
N GLU A 84 8.59 -3.26 -14.00
CA GLU A 84 8.21 -4.47 -14.76
C GLU A 84 7.72 -5.58 -13.82
N ASP A 85 8.35 -5.77 -12.67
CA ASP A 85 7.93 -6.78 -11.68
C ASP A 85 6.59 -6.42 -11.03
N MET A 86 6.35 -5.15 -10.71
CA MET A 86 5.04 -4.70 -10.23
C MET A 86 3.96 -4.89 -11.30
N LYS A 87 4.26 -4.61 -12.55
CA LYS A 87 3.36 -4.87 -13.67
C LYS A 87 3.02 -6.35 -13.79
N LYS A 88 4.02 -7.22 -13.76
CA LYS A 88 3.82 -8.68 -13.77
C LYS A 88 2.96 -9.14 -12.60
N PHE A 89 3.26 -8.65 -11.37
CA PHE A 89 2.48 -8.96 -10.19
C PHE A 89 1.00 -8.62 -10.39
N LEU A 90 0.69 -7.40 -10.84
CA LEU A 90 -0.69 -6.96 -11.04
C LEU A 90 -1.44 -7.78 -12.11
N HIS A 91 -0.74 -8.33 -13.12
CA HIS A 91 -1.33 -9.18 -14.14
C HIS A 91 -1.48 -10.65 -13.68
N ILE A 92 -0.59 -11.14 -12.82
CA ILE A 92 -0.61 -12.52 -12.32
C ILE A 92 -1.58 -12.64 -11.14
N PHE A 93 -1.61 -11.67 -10.24
CA PHE A 93 -2.43 -11.67 -9.03
C PHE A 93 -3.90 -12.12 -9.27
N PRO A 94 -4.65 -11.55 -10.23
CA PRO A 94 -6.04 -11.93 -10.44
C PRO A 94 -6.21 -13.38 -10.96
N GLN A 95 -5.20 -13.99 -11.54
CA GLN A 95 -5.27 -15.38 -12.03
C GLN A 95 -5.46 -16.39 -10.88
N PHE A 96 -4.97 -16.04 -9.69
CA PHE A 96 -5.05 -16.86 -8.48
C PHE A 96 -6.08 -16.36 -7.47
N PHE A 97 -6.78 -15.28 -7.79
CA PHE A 97 -7.77 -14.72 -6.88
C PHE A 97 -9.03 -15.59 -6.83
N PRO A 98 -9.47 -16.10 -5.63
CA PRO A 98 -10.51 -17.13 -5.54
C PRO A 98 -11.89 -16.72 -6.08
N CYS A 99 -12.23 -15.42 -6.08
CA CYS A 99 -13.48 -14.92 -6.63
C CYS A 99 -13.36 -14.71 -8.16
N ARG A 100 -13.74 -15.70 -8.97
CA ARG A 100 -13.65 -15.64 -10.45
C ARG A 100 -14.28 -14.39 -11.08
N PRO A 101 -15.51 -13.96 -10.73
CA PRO A 101 -16.06 -12.73 -11.29
C PRO A 101 -15.25 -11.50 -10.94
N CYS A 102 -14.73 -11.42 -9.69
CA CYS A 102 -13.89 -10.32 -9.25
C CYS A 102 -12.55 -10.28 -10.00
N ALA A 103 -11.94 -11.45 -10.19
CA ALA A 103 -10.70 -11.62 -10.95
C ALA A 103 -10.86 -11.16 -12.40
N TYR A 104 -11.92 -11.60 -13.07
CA TYR A 104 -12.23 -11.21 -14.44
C TYR A 104 -12.45 -9.70 -14.58
N ASP A 105 -13.22 -9.08 -13.67
CA ASP A 105 -13.43 -7.65 -13.65
C ASP A 105 -12.09 -6.89 -13.52
N PHE A 106 -11.23 -7.32 -12.58
CA PHE A 106 -9.94 -6.68 -12.37
C PHE A 106 -9.01 -6.83 -13.59
N GLN A 107 -8.96 -8.02 -14.22
CA GLN A 107 -8.20 -8.25 -15.46
C GLN A 107 -8.69 -7.34 -16.59
N SER A 108 -10.00 -7.25 -16.79
CA SER A 108 -10.60 -6.38 -17.80
C SER A 108 -10.25 -4.91 -17.56
N ASN A 109 -10.31 -4.47 -16.30
CA ASN A 109 -9.97 -3.11 -15.92
C ASN A 109 -8.48 -2.78 -16.12
N ILE A 110 -7.56 -3.73 -15.88
CA ILE A 110 -6.13 -3.54 -16.16
C ILE A 110 -5.88 -3.34 -17.66
N ILE A 111 -6.60 -4.04 -18.51
CA ILE A 111 -6.48 -3.88 -19.97
C ILE A 111 -6.98 -2.51 -20.42
N LEU A 112 -8.15 -2.08 -19.91
CA LEU A 112 -8.76 -0.79 -20.25
C LEU A 112 -8.01 0.39 -19.63
N HIS A 113 -7.47 0.22 -18.46
CA HIS A 113 -6.77 1.23 -17.66
C HIS A 113 -5.45 0.66 -17.13
N PRO A 114 -4.39 0.63 -17.93
CA PRO A 114 -3.10 0.06 -17.52
C PRO A 114 -2.53 0.72 -16.25
N PRO A 115 -1.81 -0.05 -15.39
CA PRO A 115 -1.24 0.49 -14.17
C PRO A 115 -0.20 1.57 -14.44
N LYS A 116 -0.21 2.62 -13.60
CA LYS A 116 0.74 3.73 -13.65
C LYS A 116 1.84 3.47 -12.62
N LEU A 117 3.02 3.10 -13.09
CA LEU A 117 4.13 2.56 -12.28
C LEU A 117 5.28 3.54 -12.09
N ASP A 118 5.11 4.81 -12.50
CA ASP A 118 6.16 5.83 -12.47
C ASP A 118 6.65 6.12 -11.04
N ASN A 119 5.76 6.05 -10.06
CA ASN A 119 6.08 6.30 -8.66
C ASN A 119 4.91 5.89 -7.74
N ARG A 120 5.15 5.95 -6.42
CA ARG A 120 4.18 5.66 -5.37
C ARG A 120 2.85 6.40 -5.54
N LYS A 121 2.90 7.70 -5.85
CA LYS A 121 1.70 8.53 -5.96
C LYS A 121 0.84 8.09 -7.14
N THR A 122 1.45 7.83 -8.28
CA THR A 122 0.75 7.41 -9.51
C THR A 122 0.16 6.00 -9.35
N LEU A 123 0.89 5.06 -8.75
CA LEU A 123 0.39 3.70 -8.50
C LEU A 123 -0.74 3.70 -7.47
N SER A 124 -0.61 4.43 -6.35
CA SER A 124 -1.67 4.52 -5.34
C SER A 124 -2.94 5.17 -5.90
N GLY A 125 -2.80 6.22 -6.71
CA GLY A 125 -3.93 6.86 -7.38
C GLY A 125 -4.61 5.93 -8.40
N TRP A 126 -3.83 5.20 -9.19
CA TRP A 126 -4.36 4.20 -10.11
C TRP A 126 -5.13 3.10 -9.38
N LEU A 127 -4.57 2.56 -8.29
CA LEU A 127 -5.24 1.51 -7.50
C LEU A 127 -6.52 2.03 -6.83
N CYS A 128 -6.53 3.29 -6.38
CA CYS A 128 -7.73 3.94 -5.87
C CYS A 128 -8.81 4.04 -6.95
N MET A 129 -8.46 4.38 -8.17
CA MET A 129 -9.39 4.39 -9.30
C MET A 129 -9.94 2.98 -9.55
N GLN A 130 -9.11 1.93 -9.55
CA GLN A 130 -9.55 0.54 -9.69
C GLN A 130 -10.56 0.14 -8.60
N HIS A 131 -10.28 0.53 -7.34
CA HIS A 131 -11.20 0.27 -6.23
C HIS A 131 -12.52 1.03 -6.39
N ASN A 132 -12.47 2.27 -6.87
CA ASN A 132 -13.67 3.07 -7.14
C ASN A 132 -14.53 2.49 -8.27
N LEU A 133 -13.94 1.86 -9.29
CA LEU A 133 -14.71 1.13 -10.31
C LEU A 133 -15.51 -0.01 -9.67
N VAL A 134 -14.91 -0.74 -8.73
CA VAL A 134 -15.60 -1.78 -7.96
C VAL A 134 -16.67 -1.18 -7.05
N ASN A 135 -16.35 -0.10 -6.31
CA ASN A 135 -17.31 0.59 -5.45
C ASN A 135 -18.55 1.04 -6.23
N ASN A 136 -18.35 1.66 -7.38
CA ASN A 136 -19.44 2.08 -8.25
C ASN A 136 -20.32 0.90 -8.68
N LYS A 137 -19.72 -0.22 -9.09
CA LYS A 137 -20.40 -1.44 -9.51
C LYS A 137 -21.27 -2.06 -8.40
N ILE A 138 -20.83 -1.96 -7.14
CA ILE A 138 -21.54 -2.52 -5.98
C ILE A 138 -22.34 -1.49 -5.19
N GLY A 139 -22.51 -0.27 -5.72
CA GLY A 139 -23.32 0.79 -5.12
C GLY A 139 -22.72 1.42 -3.85
N LYS A 140 -21.40 1.35 -3.67
CA LYS A 140 -20.71 1.99 -2.55
C LYS A 140 -20.26 3.41 -2.90
N PRO A 141 -20.12 4.32 -1.90
CA PRO A 141 -19.57 5.64 -2.11
C PRO A 141 -18.17 5.58 -2.71
N LEU A 142 -17.87 6.53 -3.60
CA LEU A 142 -16.53 6.67 -4.16
C LEU A 142 -15.61 7.36 -3.16
N PHE A 143 -14.36 6.90 -3.09
CA PHE A 143 -13.32 7.49 -2.26
C PHE A 143 -12.61 8.61 -3.03
N ASP A 144 -12.28 9.71 -2.36
CA ASP A 144 -11.46 10.78 -2.91
C ASP A 144 -9.99 10.32 -3.04
N CYS A 145 -9.56 10.01 -4.26
CA CYS A 145 -8.24 9.48 -4.53
C CYS A 145 -7.10 10.49 -4.28
N SER A 146 -7.38 11.79 -4.11
CA SER A 146 -6.37 12.76 -3.68
C SER A 146 -5.87 12.48 -2.26
N ARG A 147 -6.68 11.80 -1.44
CA ARG A 147 -6.42 11.44 -0.04
C ARG A 147 -5.90 10.01 0.15
N VAL A 148 -5.58 9.29 -0.93
CA VAL A 148 -5.22 7.86 -0.86
C VAL A 148 -3.99 7.60 0.01
N LEU A 149 -2.97 8.47 -0.02
CA LEU A 149 -1.78 8.33 0.82
C LEU A 149 -2.03 8.71 2.28
N GLU A 150 -2.96 9.64 2.58
CA GLU A 150 -3.40 9.88 3.95
C GLU A 150 -4.03 8.62 4.54
N ARG A 151 -4.88 7.93 3.75
CA ARG A 151 -5.56 6.71 4.20
C ARG A 151 -4.61 5.54 4.44
N TRP A 152 -3.60 5.35 3.57
CA TRP A 152 -2.84 4.10 3.52
C TRP A 152 -1.38 4.20 3.97
N ARG A 153 -0.87 5.44 4.19
CA ARG A 153 0.52 5.65 4.60
C ARG A 153 0.68 6.59 5.78
N TYR A 154 0.17 7.83 5.67
CA TYR A 154 0.51 8.89 6.62
C TYR A 154 -0.46 9.00 7.80
N GLY A 155 -1.66 8.45 7.71
CA GLY A 155 -2.78 8.71 8.62
C GLY A 155 -3.50 10.01 8.28
N TRP A 156 -4.68 10.17 8.84
CA TRP A 156 -5.52 11.36 8.64
C TRP A 156 -4.93 12.56 9.38
N LYS A 157 -4.76 13.68 8.69
CA LYS A 157 -4.17 14.90 9.27
C LYS A 157 -4.97 15.42 10.46
N ASP A 158 -6.28 15.26 10.42
CA ASP A 158 -7.21 15.79 11.40
C ASP A 158 -7.60 14.77 12.48
N ASN A 159 -6.98 13.60 12.53
CA ASN A 159 -7.33 12.53 13.47
C ASN A 159 -6.07 11.94 14.13
N ASN A 160 -6.00 12.13 15.46
CA ASN A 160 -4.90 11.63 16.29
C ASN A 160 -4.96 10.11 16.51
N ASP A 161 -6.11 9.44 16.25
CA ASP A 161 -6.28 7.99 16.45
C ASP A 161 -5.33 7.14 15.57
N CYS A 162 -4.75 7.76 14.53
CA CYS A 162 -3.78 7.12 13.66
C CYS A 162 -2.32 7.32 14.11
N ARG A 163 -2.06 8.07 15.18
CA ARG A 163 -0.70 8.24 15.70
C ARG A 163 -0.23 6.96 16.38
N LEU A 164 1.05 6.64 16.20
CA LEU A 164 1.69 5.61 17.01
C LEU A 164 1.93 6.16 18.42
N PRO A 165 1.88 5.31 19.46
CA PRO A 165 2.00 5.74 20.86
C PRO A 165 3.27 6.51 21.22
N ASP A 166 4.32 6.39 20.40
CA ASP A 166 5.65 6.96 20.66
C ASP A 166 5.94 8.23 19.82
N GLN A 167 4.93 8.87 19.24
CA GLN A 167 5.05 10.10 18.43
C GLN A 167 4.57 11.37 19.17
N GLU A 168 4.73 11.43 20.50
CA GLU A 168 4.57 12.65 21.28
C GLU A 168 5.84 13.51 21.31
#